data_29d03ff14b5557b1ed03303537524726
#
_entry.id   29d03ff14b5557b1ed03303537524726
#
_cell.length_a   1.000
_cell.length_b   1.000
_cell.length_c   1.000
_cell.angle_alpha   90.00
_cell.angle_beta   90.00
_cell.angle_gamma   90.00
#
_symmetry.space_group_name_H-M   'P 1'
#
loop_
_entity.id
_entity.type
_entity.pdbx_description
1 polymer ?
#
loop_
_entity_poly.entity_id
_entity_poly.type
_entity_poly.pdbx_seq_one_letter_code
_entity_poly.pdbx_strand_id
1 'polypeptide(L)'
;MKRSRINAIMAEAEAFIRAFGLVLPPFAYWTPAEMQARRDRIGGIIRGRMGWDITDYGQGVFDALGLVLFTLRNGRPEDLRAGRGRCYAEKLLISRRDQISPMHRHYIKAEDIINRGGATLAVEVFGAAPDGSFDKGAGGTVHCDGQRRDHAPGEVLLLAPGESVTLMPTNWHAFWGEGGDVLVGEVSTVNDDATDNWFRDPIGRFAKVEEDEAPARLLVTDYAAWLE
;
A
#
# COMPACT_ATOMS: atom_id res chain seq x y z
N MET A 1 -2.69 -15.22 -8.85
CA MET A 1 -4.10 -14.78 -8.55
C MET A 1 -4.85 -14.64 -9.87
N LYS A 2 -6.09 -15.14 -9.97
CA LYS A 2 -6.89 -15.03 -11.20
C LYS A 2 -7.34 -13.60 -11.45
N ARG A 3 -7.38 -13.17 -12.72
CA ARG A 3 -7.87 -11.83 -13.12
C ARG A 3 -9.33 -11.63 -12.72
N SER A 4 -10.18 -12.65 -12.87
CA SER A 4 -11.57 -12.63 -12.41
C SER A 4 -11.70 -12.29 -10.92
N ARG A 5 -10.84 -12.85 -10.08
CA ARG A 5 -10.81 -12.54 -8.64
C ARG A 5 -10.32 -11.11 -8.39
N ILE A 6 -9.31 -10.63 -9.13
CA ILE A 6 -8.84 -9.25 -9.05
C ILE A 6 -9.94 -8.26 -9.42
N ASN A 7 -10.67 -8.51 -10.52
CA ASN A 7 -11.79 -7.68 -10.93
C ASN A 7 -12.88 -7.60 -9.85
N ALA A 8 -13.23 -8.73 -9.23
CA ALA A 8 -14.19 -8.77 -8.13
C ALA A 8 -13.68 -7.98 -6.90
N ILE A 9 -12.43 -8.17 -6.51
CA ILE A 9 -11.81 -7.43 -5.39
C ILE A 9 -11.81 -5.92 -5.64
N MET A 10 -11.52 -5.47 -6.87
CA MET A 10 -11.58 -4.03 -7.21
C MET A 10 -13.00 -3.46 -7.05
N ALA A 11 -14.03 -4.20 -7.45
CA ALA A 11 -15.41 -3.76 -7.30
C ALA A 11 -15.83 -3.68 -5.82
N GLU A 12 -15.45 -4.69 -5.03
CA GLU A 12 -15.66 -4.70 -3.58
C GLU A 12 -14.93 -3.52 -2.90
N ALA A 13 -13.67 -3.28 -3.28
CA ALA A 13 -12.85 -2.20 -2.76
C ALA A 13 -13.44 -0.81 -3.07
N GLU A 14 -13.92 -0.60 -4.30
CA GLU A 14 -14.59 0.65 -4.68
C GLU A 14 -15.82 0.90 -3.81
N ALA A 15 -16.66 -0.12 -3.63
CA ALA A 15 -17.86 -0.03 -2.80
C ALA A 15 -17.50 0.29 -1.33
N PHE A 16 -16.47 -0.37 -0.81
CA PHE A 16 -16.00 -0.14 0.56
C PHE A 16 -15.47 1.29 0.75
N ILE A 17 -14.59 1.77 -0.13
CA ILE A 17 -14.06 3.14 -0.08
C ILE A 17 -15.20 4.17 -0.13
N ARG A 18 -16.18 3.95 -1.02
CA ARG A 18 -17.34 4.84 -1.17
C ARG A 18 -18.23 4.89 0.07
N ALA A 19 -18.34 3.78 0.81
CA ALA A 19 -19.12 3.73 2.07
C ALA A 19 -18.56 4.68 3.15
N PHE A 20 -17.28 5.04 3.07
CA PHE A 20 -16.66 6.06 3.94
C PHE A 20 -16.73 7.49 3.36
N GLY A 21 -17.54 7.72 2.32
CA GLY A 21 -17.71 9.04 1.71
C GLY A 21 -16.52 9.50 0.85
N LEU A 22 -15.55 8.63 0.57
CA LEU A 22 -14.41 8.95 -0.27
C LEU A 22 -14.70 8.67 -1.74
N VAL A 23 -14.30 9.60 -2.60
CA VAL A 23 -14.45 9.50 -4.05
C VAL A 23 -13.08 9.39 -4.68
N LEU A 24 -12.85 8.29 -5.40
CA LEU A 24 -11.60 8.09 -6.14
C LEU A 24 -11.54 9.02 -7.37
N PRO A 25 -10.34 9.41 -7.82
CA PRO A 25 -10.19 10.21 -9.01
C PRO A 25 -10.68 9.46 -10.27
N PRO A 26 -11.09 10.18 -11.35
CA PRO A 26 -11.70 9.57 -12.54
C PRO A 26 -10.92 8.39 -13.14
N PHE A 27 -9.59 8.43 -13.09
CA PHE A 27 -8.77 7.35 -13.66
C PHE A 27 -8.88 6.01 -12.91
N ALA A 28 -9.41 6.00 -11.69
CA ALA A 28 -9.71 4.77 -10.95
C ALA A 28 -10.78 3.91 -11.64
N TYR A 29 -11.59 4.54 -12.47
CA TYR A 29 -12.76 3.92 -13.13
C TYR A 29 -12.54 3.63 -14.60
N TRP A 30 -11.44 4.10 -15.20
CA TRP A 30 -11.19 3.91 -16.62
C TRP A 30 -10.92 2.45 -16.97
N THR A 31 -11.58 2.00 -18.01
CA THR A 31 -11.31 0.71 -18.66
C THR A 31 -9.94 0.75 -19.34
N PRO A 32 -9.35 -0.42 -19.68
CA PRO A 32 -8.11 -0.47 -20.46
C PRO A 32 -8.18 0.34 -21.76
N ALA A 33 -9.30 0.26 -22.48
CA ALA A 33 -9.53 1.01 -23.73
C ALA A 33 -9.55 2.53 -23.49
N GLU A 34 -10.19 2.97 -22.41
CA GLU A 34 -10.22 4.39 -22.03
C GLU A 34 -8.86 4.91 -21.59
N MET A 35 -8.05 4.12 -20.90
CA MET A 35 -6.66 4.45 -20.58
C MET A 35 -5.82 4.55 -21.84
N GLN A 36 -5.93 3.59 -22.75
CA GLN A 36 -5.23 3.59 -24.04
C GLN A 36 -5.58 4.81 -24.89
N ALA A 37 -6.87 5.18 -24.95
CA ALA A 37 -7.33 6.37 -25.68
C ALA A 37 -6.78 7.69 -25.10
N ARG A 38 -6.30 7.69 -23.87
CA ARG A 38 -5.74 8.84 -23.16
C ARG A 38 -4.23 8.79 -23.00
N ARG A 39 -3.57 7.77 -23.55
CA ARG A 39 -2.16 7.41 -23.31
C ARG A 39 -1.22 8.64 -23.38
N ASP A 40 -1.35 9.48 -24.39
CA ASP A 40 -0.47 10.63 -24.59
C ASP A 40 -0.61 11.71 -23.47
N ARG A 41 -1.70 11.69 -22.71
CA ARG A 41 -2.03 12.68 -21.66
C ARG A 41 -1.89 12.15 -20.24
N ILE A 42 -1.76 10.84 -20.06
CA ILE A 42 -1.70 10.19 -18.74
C ILE A 42 -0.29 9.76 -18.31
N GLY A 43 0.74 10.26 -18.95
CA GLY A 43 2.12 9.92 -18.63
C GLY A 43 2.50 10.13 -17.16
N GLY A 44 1.84 11.07 -16.45
CA GLY A 44 2.01 11.27 -15.02
C GLY A 44 1.44 10.13 -14.18
N ILE A 45 0.33 9.51 -14.61
CA ILE A 45 -0.28 8.33 -13.98
C ILE A 45 0.65 7.13 -14.17
N ILE A 46 1.07 6.88 -15.40
CA ILE A 46 1.92 5.73 -15.76
C ILE A 46 3.27 5.80 -15.01
N ARG A 47 4.01 6.90 -15.16
CA ARG A 47 5.32 7.06 -14.52
C ARG A 47 5.27 7.14 -13.01
N GLY A 48 4.18 7.67 -12.44
CA GLY A 48 3.93 7.72 -11.00
C GLY A 48 3.39 6.42 -10.42
N ARG A 49 3.13 5.40 -11.26
CA ARG A 49 2.46 4.15 -10.87
C ARG A 49 1.22 4.42 -10.02
N MET A 50 0.40 5.39 -10.47
CA MET A 50 -0.85 5.76 -9.80
C MET A 50 -1.97 4.84 -10.29
N GLY A 51 -2.80 4.34 -9.39
CA GLY A 51 -3.90 3.43 -9.73
C GLY A 51 -4.02 2.23 -8.80
N TRP A 52 -4.72 1.21 -9.26
CA TRP A 52 -4.98 -0.01 -8.53
C TRP A 52 -3.76 -0.91 -8.43
N ASP A 53 -3.54 -1.48 -7.25
CA ASP A 53 -2.65 -2.60 -7.03
C ASP A 53 -3.31 -3.58 -6.03
N ILE A 54 -3.33 -4.85 -6.38
CA ILE A 54 -3.89 -5.91 -5.56
C ILE A 54 -2.85 -7.01 -5.51
N THR A 55 -2.39 -7.32 -4.32
CA THR A 55 -1.29 -8.25 -4.14
C THR A 55 -1.61 -9.33 -3.11
N ASP A 56 -1.16 -10.54 -3.39
CA ASP A 56 -1.00 -11.65 -2.46
C ASP A 56 0.50 -11.94 -2.23
N TYR A 57 1.34 -10.95 -2.56
CA TYR A 57 2.80 -11.05 -2.46
C TYR A 57 3.38 -12.26 -3.22
N GLY A 58 2.66 -12.74 -4.24
CA GLY A 58 3.01 -13.92 -5.04
C GLY A 58 2.85 -15.26 -4.33
N GLN A 59 2.16 -15.28 -3.17
CA GLN A 59 1.99 -16.46 -2.33
C GLN A 59 0.72 -17.28 -2.62
N GLY A 60 -0.25 -16.73 -3.36
CA GLY A 60 -1.49 -17.43 -3.74
C GLY A 60 -2.53 -17.53 -2.61
N VAL A 61 -2.36 -16.81 -1.51
CA VAL A 61 -3.21 -16.89 -0.31
C VAL A 61 -3.77 -15.52 0.09
N PHE A 62 -4.30 -14.78 -0.89
CA PHE A 62 -4.74 -13.40 -0.75
C PHE A 62 -5.57 -13.13 0.52
N ASP A 63 -6.49 -14.02 0.89
CA ASP A 63 -7.38 -13.77 2.02
C ASP A 63 -6.66 -13.82 3.39
N ALA A 64 -5.50 -14.47 3.47
CA ALA A 64 -4.68 -14.52 4.68
C ALA A 64 -3.47 -13.57 4.62
N LEU A 65 -2.88 -13.42 3.43
CA LEU A 65 -1.70 -12.58 3.19
C LEU A 65 -1.95 -11.78 1.92
N GLY A 66 -2.29 -10.51 2.07
CA GLY A 66 -2.67 -9.70 0.93
C GLY A 66 -2.91 -8.23 1.27
N LEU A 67 -3.07 -7.44 0.24
CA LEU A 67 -3.38 -6.03 0.36
C LEU A 67 -4.10 -5.55 -0.90
N VAL A 68 -5.10 -4.69 -0.71
CA VAL A 68 -5.71 -3.88 -1.75
C VAL A 68 -5.27 -2.45 -1.56
N LEU A 69 -4.75 -1.82 -2.59
CA LEU A 69 -4.41 -0.41 -2.53
C LEU A 69 -4.73 0.33 -3.82
N PHE A 70 -4.95 1.63 -3.66
CA PHE A 70 -5.09 2.58 -4.76
C PHE A 70 -4.19 3.78 -4.51
N THR A 71 -3.22 3.99 -5.40
CA THR A 71 -2.33 5.15 -5.36
C THR A 71 -3.02 6.34 -6.02
N LEU A 72 -3.45 7.32 -5.20
CA LEU A 72 -4.10 8.55 -5.66
C LEU A 72 -3.10 9.52 -6.27
N ARG A 73 -1.94 9.66 -5.63
CA ARG A 73 -0.84 10.56 -6.02
C ARG A 73 0.48 9.94 -5.69
N ASN A 74 1.47 10.19 -6.54
CA ASN A 74 2.85 9.84 -6.26
C ASN A 74 3.79 10.78 -7.00
N GLY A 75 4.95 11.05 -6.41
CA GLY A 75 6.09 11.69 -7.04
C GLY A 75 6.98 10.69 -7.77
N ARG A 76 8.17 11.15 -8.15
CA ARG A 76 9.23 10.29 -8.70
C ARG A 76 10.54 10.60 -7.97
N PRO A 77 11.33 9.57 -7.62
CA PRO A 77 12.58 9.78 -6.88
C PRO A 77 13.56 10.73 -7.59
N GLU A 78 13.62 10.67 -8.92
CA GLU A 78 14.47 11.56 -9.71
C GLU A 78 14.00 13.02 -9.71
N ASP A 79 12.68 13.26 -9.71
CA ASP A 79 12.13 14.60 -9.61
C ASP A 79 12.34 15.19 -8.22
N LEU A 80 12.16 14.37 -7.17
CA LEU A 80 12.44 14.78 -5.79
C LEU A 80 13.89 15.22 -5.63
N ARG A 81 14.86 14.42 -6.12
CA ARG A 81 16.29 14.77 -6.08
C ARG A 81 16.62 16.06 -6.83
N ALA A 82 15.87 16.34 -7.88
CA ALA A 82 16.01 17.57 -8.68
C ALA A 82 15.22 18.76 -8.13
N GLY A 83 14.56 18.62 -6.96
CA GLY A 83 13.71 19.66 -6.38
C GLY A 83 12.46 19.97 -7.20
N ARG A 84 11.96 19.02 -7.96
CA ARG A 84 10.80 19.17 -8.85
C ARG A 84 9.71 18.17 -8.52
N GLY A 85 8.49 18.46 -9.00
CA GLY A 85 7.36 17.55 -8.88
C GLY A 85 6.87 17.37 -7.45
N ARG A 86 6.14 16.27 -7.23
CA ARG A 86 5.63 15.91 -5.91
C ARG A 86 6.72 15.24 -5.09
N CYS A 87 6.85 15.64 -3.83
CA CYS A 87 7.77 15.01 -2.88
C CYS A 87 7.08 13.96 -1.98
N TYR A 88 5.83 13.62 -2.27
CA TYR A 88 4.97 12.76 -1.46
C TYR A 88 4.19 11.76 -2.31
N ALA A 89 3.67 10.74 -1.65
CA ALA A 89 2.63 9.85 -2.15
C ALA A 89 1.41 9.88 -1.23
N GLU A 90 0.24 9.58 -1.80
CA GLU A 90 -1.01 9.38 -1.09
C GLU A 90 -1.68 8.12 -1.64
N LYS A 91 -2.04 7.20 -0.74
CA LYS A 91 -2.71 5.95 -1.07
C LYS A 91 -3.91 5.72 -0.16
N LEU A 92 -4.89 5.00 -0.67
CA LEU A 92 -5.90 4.30 0.12
C LEU A 92 -5.61 2.81 0.06
N LEU A 93 -5.63 2.18 1.23
CA LEU A 93 -5.47 0.74 1.36
C LEU A 93 -6.71 0.16 2.03
N ILE A 94 -6.99 -1.10 1.75
CA ILE A 94 -7.97 -1.86 2.51
C ILE A 94 -7.23 -3.03 3.15
N SER A 95 -7.17 -3.01 4.47
CA SER A 95 -6.71 -4.12 5.28
C SER A 95 -7.94 -4.91 5.71
N ARG A 96 -8.12 -6.10 5.16
CA ARG A 96 -9.26 -6.94 5.50
C ARG A 96 -9.08 -7.57 6.88
N ARG A 97 -10.17 -8.04 7.44
CA ARG A 97 -10.14 -8.74 8.73
C ARG A 97 -9.11 -9.88 8.69
N ASP A 98 -8.18 -9.85 9.64
CA ASP A 98 -7.13 -10.86 9.84
C ASP A 98 -6.21 -11.10 8.61
N GLN A 99 -6.32 -10.26 7.56
CA GLN A 99 -5.48 -10.29 6.38
C GLN A 99 -4.19 -9.52 6.64
N ILE A 100 -3.07 -10.22 6.64
CA ILE A 100 -1.79 -9.64 7.02
C ILE A 100 -1.13 -8.94 5.80
N SER A 101 -0.77 -7.67 5.95
CA SER A 101 0.31 -7.06 5.17
C SER A 101 1.64 -7.45 5.85
N PRO A 102 2.52 -8.23 5.16
CA PRO A 102 3.61 -8.93 5.82
C PRO A 102 4.67 -8.01 6.37
N MET A 103 5.42 -8.51 7.37
CA MET A 103 6.51 -7.80 8.03
C MET A 103 7.53 -7.29 7.02
N HIS A 104 7.69 -5.98 6.95
CA HIS A 104 8.60 -5.29 6.06
C HIS A 104 9.05 -3.95 6.65
N ARG A 105 10.00 -3.33 6.02
CA ARG A 105 10.38 -1.93 6.18
C ARG A 105 10.74 -1.32 4.83
N HIS A 106 10.90 -0.02 4.83
CA HIS A 106 11.40 0.70 3.66
C HIS A 106 12.88 1.07 3.83
N TYR A 107 13.59 1.20 2.72
CA TYR A 107 14.97 1.69 2.75
C TYR A 107 15.03 3.21 2.93
N ILE A 108 14.09 3.93 2.33
CA ILE A 108 14.09 5.39 2.21
C ILE A 108 12.76 6.00 2.66
N LYS A 109 11.64 5.37 2.33
CA LYS A 109 10.31 5.92 2.55
C LYS A 109 9.99 6.06 4.04
N ALA A 110 9.59 7.27 4.45
CA ALA A 110 8.84 7.51 5.67
C ALA A 110 7.36 7.60 5.33
N GLU A 111 6.49 7.05 6.19
CA GLU A 111 5.06 7.00 5.96
C GLU A 111 4.24 7.18 7.22
N ASP A 112 3.08 7.80 7.08
CA ASP A 112 2.01 7.76 8.05
C ASP A 112 0.98 6.71 7.62
N ILE A 113 0.69 5.75 8.49
CA ILE A 113 -0.37 4.77 8.35
C ILE A 113 -1.52 5.22 9.25
N ILE A 114 -2.66 5.52 8.63
CA ILE A 114 -3.78 6.21 9.26
C ILE A 114 -5.03 5.32 9.17
N ASN A 115 -5.66 5.01 10.29
CA ASN A 115 -6.98 4.38 10.27
C ASN A 115 -8.04 5.42 9.85
N ARG A 116 -8.54 5.32 8.62
CA ARG A 116 -9.56 6.23 8.07
C ARG A 116 -10.99 5.79 8.39
N GLY A 117 -11.17 4.61 8.95
CA GLY A 117 -12.46 4.09 9.37
C GLY A 117 -12.59 2.58 9.22
N GLY A 118 -13.62 2.03 9.80
CA GLY A 118 -13.86 0.59 9.90
C GLY A 118 -13.53 0.07 11.29
N ALA A 119 -12.91 -1.10 11.35
CA ALA A 119 -12.48 -1.72 12.60
C ALA A 119 -11.18 -1.10 13.14
N THR A 120 -10.57 -1.73 14.12
CA THR A 120 -9.24 -1.34 14.63
C THR A 120 -8.15 -1.77 13.65
N LEU A 121 -7.19 -0.89 13.38
CA LEU A 121 -5.99 -1.24 12.63
C LEU A 121 -4.91 -1.69 13.62
N ALA A 122 -4.51 -2.96 13.53
CA ALA A 122 -3.39 -3.49 14.29
C ALA A 122 -2.10 -3.33 13.50
N VAL A 123 -1.06 -2.76 14.14
CA VAL A 123 0.27 -2.55 13.53
C VAL A 123 1.32 -3.15 14.47
N GLU A 124 1.90 -4.28 14.07
CA GLU A 124 3.02 -4.90 14.80
C GLU A 124 4.33 -4.22 14.41
N VAL A 125 5.13 -3.82 15.40
CA VAL A 125 6.34 -3.03 15.18
C VAL A 125 7.57 -3.64 15.83
N PHE A 126 8.71 -3.52 15.13
CA PHE A 126 10.05 -3.85 15.64
C PHE A 126 11.02 -2.75 15.24
N GLY A 127 12.10 -2.63 16.01
CA GLY A 127 13.28 -1.90 15.58
C GLY A 127 14.10 -2.70 14.54
N ALA A 128 15.18 -2.10 14.07
CA ALA A 128 16.12 -2.75 13.18
C ALA A 128 17.44 -2.98 13.88
N ALA A 129 18.18 -4.01 13.45
CA ALA A 129 19.60 -4.17 13.78
C ALA A 129 20.43 -3.00 13.20
N PRO A 130 21.68 -2.78 13.63
CA PRO A 130 22.51 -1.68 13.13
C PRO A 130 22.72 -1.65 11.61
N ASP A 131 22.67 -2.81 10.96
CA ASP A 131 22.75 -2.95 9.50
C ASP A 131 21.38 -2.78 8.80
N GLY A 132 20.32 -2.53 9.58
CA GLY A 132 18.96 -2.39 9.12
C GLY A 132 18.19 -3.71 8.97
N SER A 133 18.80 -4.87 9.18
CA SER A 133 18.11 -6.16 9.11
C SER A 133 17.08 -6.32 10.23
N PHE A 134 16.18 -7.28 10.06
CA PHE A 134 15.16 -7.60 11.07
C PHE A 134 15.81 -8.16 12.33
N ASP A 135 15.48 -7.57 13.47
CA ASP A 135 15.90 -8.06 14.78
C ASP A 135 14.68 -8.26 15.68
N LYS A 136 14.34 -9.52 15.96
CA LYS A 136 13.21 -9.89 16.84
C LYS A 136 13.35 -9.40 18.29
N GLY A 137 14.55 -8.98 18.70
CA GLY A 137 14.83 -8.45 20.04
C GLY A 137 14.88 -6.93 20.10
N ALA A 138 14.76 -6.23 18.96
CA ALA A 138 14.88 -4.80 18.93
C ALA A 138 13.52 -4.11 19.08
N GLY A 139 13.34 -3.34 20.14
CA GLY A 139 12.32 -2.30 20.25
C GLY A 139 12.75 -1.01 19.57
N GLY A 140 11.94 0.00 19.67
CA GLY A 140 12.22 1.28 19.01
C GLY A 140 11.31 2.41 19.44
N THR A 141 11.25 3.42 18.61
CA THR A 141 10.38 4.59 18.79
C THR A 141 9.58 4.83 17.51
N VAL A 142 8.30 5.11 17.66
CA VAL A 142 7.41 5.62 16.62
C VAL A 142 6.73 6.91 17.10
N HIS A 143 5.99 7.57 16.23
CA HIS A 143 5.12 8.68 16.61
C HIS A 143 3.67 8.31 16.29
N CYS A 144 2.79 8.40 17.28
CA CYS A 144 1.35 8.23 17.09
C CYS A 144 0.69 9.60 17.22
N ASP A 145 0.08 10.10 16.14
CA ASP A 145 -0.55 11.43 16.09
C ASP A 145 0.38 12.54 16.61
N GLY A 146 1.66 12.49 16.22
CA GLY A 146 2.70 13.43 16.63
C GLY A 146 3.29 13.19 18.03
N GLN A 147 2.76 12.25 18.81
CA GLN A 147 3.26 11.90 20.12
C GLN A 147 4.32 10.80 20.04
N ARG A 148 5.49 11.03 20.61
CA ARG A 148 6.54 10.02 20.72
C ARG A 148 6.05 8.83 21.56
N ARG A 149 6.24 7.63 21.05
CA ARG A 149 5.94 6.38 21.72
C ARG A 149 7.11 5.39 21.57
N ASP A 150 7.72 5.02 22.68
CA ASP A 150 8.66 3.90 22.69
C ASP A 150 7.88 2.60 22.72
N HIS A 151 8.35 1.59 21.99
CA HIS A 151 7.70 0.28 21.89
C HIS A 151 8.67 -0.87 22.18
N ALA A 152 8.14 -1.94 22.76
CA ALA A 152 8.84 -3.20 22.91
C ALA A 152 8.96 -3.93 21.54
N PRO A 153 9.87 -4.90 21.39
CA PRO A 153 9.93 -5.74 20.21
C PRO A 153 8.62 -6.52 20.01
N GLY A 154 8.01 -6.42 18.83
CA GLY A 154 6.75 -7.11 18.49
C GLY A 154 5.53 -6.53 19.20
N GLU A 155 5.62 -5.31 19.71
CA GLU A 155 4.44 -4.65 20.24
C GLU A 155 3.42 -4.39 19.14
N VAL A 156 2.16 -4.68 19.42
CA VAL A 156 1.04 -4.40 18.51
C VAL A 156 0.38 -3.09 18.93
N LEU A 157 0.48 -2.09 18.05
CA LEU A 157 -0.22 -0.82 18.18
C LEU A 157 -1.64 -1.01 17.67
N LEU A 158 -2.63 -0.68 18.48
CA LEU A 158 -4.04 -0.73 18.09
C LEU A 158 -4.52 0.69 17.79
N LEU A 159 -4.75 0.98 16.52
CA LEU A 159 -5.18 2.30 16.06
C LEU A 159 -6.69 2.30 15.82
N ALA A 160 -7.41 3.09 16.60
CA ALA A 160 -8.84 3.35 16.39
C ALA A 160 -9.05 4.26 15.16
N PRO A 161 -10.27 4.35 14.60
CA PRO A 161 -10.57 5.29 13.52
C PRO A 161 -10.17 6.73 13.87
N GLY A 162 -9.35 7.33 13.01
CA GLY A 162 -8.77 8.66 13.17
C GLY A 162 -7.32 8.65 13.62
N GLU A 163 -6.87 7.62 14.32
CA GLU A 163 -5.50 7.52 14.82
C GLU A 163 -4.50 7.12 13.73
N SER A 164 -3.23 7.47 13.93
CA SER A 164 -2.15 7.20 12.98
C SER A 164 -0.85 6.82 13.68
N VAL A 165 0.03 6.16 12.92
CA VAL A 165 1.43 5.94 13.29
C VAL A 165 2.34 6.39 12.16
N THR A 166 3.39 7.15 12.52
CA THR A 166 4.49 7.49 11.60
C THR A 166 5.58 6.43 11.71
N LEU A 167 5.87 5.79 10.58
CA LEU A 167 6.88 4.76 10.43
C LEU A 167 8.07 5.30 9.63
N MET A 168 9.25 5.28 10.25
CA MET A 168 10.49 5.68 9.63
C MET A 168 11.17 4.48 8.94
N PRO A 169 12.14 4.68 8.03
CA PRO A 169 12.83 3.58 7.34
C PRO A 169 13.42 2.49 8.25
N THR A 170 13.66 2.79 9.52
CA THR A 170 14.18 1.83 10.52
C THR A 170 13.10 1.03 11.24
N ASN A 171 11.83 1.32 11.03
CA ASN A 171 10.74 0.63 11.69
C ASN A 171 10.25 -0.56 10.83
N TRP A 172 10.51 -1.76 11.30
CA TRP A 172 9.90 -2.97 10.77
C TRP A 172 8.45 -3.05 11.22
N HIS A 173 7.55 -3.33 10.28
CA HIS A 173 6.12 -3.37 10.60
C HIS A 173 5.35 -4.38 9.75
N ALA A 174 4.28 -4.88 10.33
CA ALA A 174 3.20 -5.63 9.68
C ALA A 174 1.87 -5.05 10.17
N PHE A 175 0.80 -5.16 9.39
CA PHE A 175 -0.49 -4.66 9.83
C PHE A 175 -1.65 -5.50 9.29
N TRP A 176 -2.79 -5.43 9.99
CA TRP A 176 -4.04 -6.13 9.63
C TRP A 176 -5.25 -5.41 10.24
N GLY A 177 -6.44 -5.73 9.72
CA GLY A 177 -7.70 -5.34 10.33
C GLY A 177 -8.05 -6.25 11.52
N GLU A 178 -8.07 -5.70 12.73
CA GLU A 178 -8.46 -6.41 13.94
C GLU A 178 -9.97 -6.31 14.14
N GLY A 179 -10.64 -7.47 14.11
CA GLY A 179 -12.09 -7.56 14.30
C GLY A 179 -12.95 -7.18 13.08
N GLY A 180 -12.38 -6.69 12.00
CA GLY A 180 -13.08 -6.31 10.78
C GLY A 180 -12.19 -5.62 9.76
N ASP A 181 -12.77 -5.23 8.62
CA ASP A 181 -12.06 -4.51 7.57
C ASP A 181 -11.78 -3.05 7.97
N VAL A 182 -10.65 -2.54 7.56
CA VAL A 182 -10.20 -1.17 7.84
C VAL A 182 -9.88 -0.45 6.54
N LEU A 183 -10.41 0.76 6.39
CA LEU A 183 -9.93 1.70 5.37
C LEU A 183 -8.72 2.43 5.93
N VAL A 184 -7.59 2.25 5.28
CA VAL A 184 -6.31 2.84 5.69
C VAL A 184 -5.92 3.93 4.70
N GLY A 185 -5.49 5.08 5.22
CA GLY A 185 -4.78 6.11 4.45
C GLY A 185 -3.28 5.95 4.63
N GLU A 186 -2.52 6.04 3.56
CA GLU A 186 -1.07 6.20 3.61
C GLU A 186 -0.70 7.56 3.03
N VAL A 187 0.03 8.34 3.79
CA VAL A 187 0.71 9.54 3.31
C VAL A 187 2.20 9.34 3.54
N SER A 188 2.99 9.43 2.49
CA SER A 188 4.41 9.10 2.59
C SER A 188 5.28 10.05 1.77
N THR A 189 6.58 9.99 1.95
CA THR A 189 7.51 10.49 0.94
C THR A 189 7.28 9.75 -0.37
N VAL A 190 7.98 10.13 -1.44
CA VAL A 190 7.84 9.47 -2.75
C VAL A 190 7.95 7.96 -2.60
N ASN A 191 6.97 7.23 -3.18
CA ASN A 191 6.87 5.79 -3.08
C ASN A 191 7.47 5.10 -4.31
N ASP A 192 8.29 4.08 -4.07
CA ASP A 192 8.79 3.15 -5.08
C ASP A 192 8.57 1.69 -4.62
N ASP A 193 7.42 1.14 -4.98
CA ASP A 193 7.04 -0.23 -4.61
C ASP A 193 7.98 -1.30 -5.21
N ALA A 194 8.76 -0.97 -6.23
CA ALA A 194 9.63 -1.94 -6.89
C ALA A 194 10.97 -2.13 -6.16
N THR A 195 11.51 -1.07 -5.55
CA THR A 195 12.88 -1.08 -5.01
C THR A 195 13.00 -0.68 -3.54
N ASP A 196 11.95 -0.09 -2.94
CA ASP A 196 12.01 0.47 -1.58
C ASP A 196 11.29 -0.39 -0.53
N ASN A 197 11.14 -1.70 -0.79
CA ASN A 197 10.60 -2.64 0.18
C ASN A 197 11.63 -3.68 0.58
N TRP A 198 11.83 -3.89 1.88
CA TRP A 198 12.58 -4.99 2.44
C TRP A 198 11.67 -5.87 3.28
N PHE A 199 11.24 -6.99 2.72
CA PHE A 199 10.45 -7.98 3.45
C PHE A 199 11.33 -8.82 4.35
N ARG A 200 10.83 -9.15 5.54
CA ARG A 200 11.50 -10.09 6.45
C ARG A 200 11.65 -11.48 5.80
N ASP A 201 10.57 -11.93 5.18
CA ASP A 201 10.51 -13.23 4.52
C ASP A 201 10.78 -13.06 3.01
N PRO A 202 11.34 -14.06 2.32
CA PRO A 202 11.69 -13.97 0.91
C PRO A 202 10.45 -14.08 0.01
N ILE A 203 9.60 -13.06 0.02
CA ILE A 203 8.36 -12.97 -0.77
C ILE A 203 8.46 -11.88 -1.83
N GLY A 204 7.58 -11.94 -2.83
CA GLY A 204 7.45 -10.88 -3.83
C GLY A 204 6.63 -9.71 -3.33
N ARG A 205 6.70 -8.56 -4.03
CA ARG A 205 5.83 -7.40 -3.74
C ARG A 205 4.50 -7.50 -4.50
N PHE A 206 4.50 -8.08 -5.69
CA PHE A 206 3.35 -8.10 -6.59
C PHE A 206 2.74 -9.49 -6.73
N ALA A 207 1.44 -9.54 -7.01
CA ALA A 207 0.75 -10.78 -7.35
C ALA A 207 1.24 -11.35 -8.69
N LYS A 208 1.22 -12.68 -8.81
CA LYS A 208 1.32 -13.37 -10.09
C LYS A 208 -0.07 -13.52 -10.67
N VAL A 209 -0.36 -12.77 -11.74
CA VAL A 209 -1.70 -12.76 -12.37
C VAL A 209 -1.83 -13.88 -13.37
N GLU A 210 -2.93 -14.62 -13.29
CA GLU A 210 -3.40 -15.60 -14.27
C GLU A 210 -4.58 -14.96 -15.01
N GLU A 211 -4.42 -14.77 -16.32
CA GLU A 211 -5.41 -14.09 -17.18
C GLU A 211 -6.51 -15.06 -17.61
N ASP A 212 -7.50 -15.28 -16.76
CA ASP A 212 -8.68 -16.11 -17.04
C ASP A 212 -9.87 -15.30 -17.58
N GLU A 213 -9.81 -13.97 -17.53
CA GLU A 213 -10.72 -13.04 -18.18
C GLU A 213 -10.05 -11.69 -18.49
N ALA A 214 -10.71 -10.82 -19.22
CA ALA A 214 -10.20 -9.49 -19.50
C ALA A 214 -10.16 -8.62 -18.23
N PRO A 215 -9.14 -7.75 -18.06
CA PRO A 215 -9.13 -6.81 -16.95
C PRO A 215 -10.26 -5.79 -17.08
N ALA A 216 -11.07 -5.64 -16.03
CA ALA A 216 -12.07 -4.58 -15.96
C ALA A 216 -11.39 -3.20 -15.86
N ARG A 217 -10.27 -3.14 -15.12
CA ARG A 217 -9.38 -1.99 -14.98
C ARG A 217 -7.95 -2.49 -14.88
N LEU A 218 -6.99 -1.67 -15.27
CA LEU A 218 -5.58 -2.03 -15.19
C LEU A 218 -5.03 -1.90 -13.76
N LEU A 219 -4.22 -2.87 -13.35
CA LEU A 219 -3.31 -2.70 -12.24
C LEU A 219 -2.11 -1.86 -12.68
N VAL A 220 -1.41 -1.24 -11.75
CA VAL A 220 -0.16 -0.50 -12.03
C VAL A 220 0.91 -1.41 -12.67
N THR A 221 0.85 -2.72 -12.42
CA THR A 221 1.73 -3.73 -13.04
C THR A 221 1.37 -4.06 -14.48
N ASP A 222 0.16 -3.74 -14.92
CA ASP A 222 -0.29 -3.99 -16.29
C ASP A 222 0.18 -2.89 -17.26
N TYR A 223 0.57 -1.72 -16.76
CA TYR A 223 0.83 -0.54 -17.58
C TYR A 223 1.89 -0.77 -18.66
N ALA A 224 2.96 -1.49 -18.34
CA ALA A 224 4.02 -1.79 -19.31
C ALA A 224 3.49 -2.62 -20.50
N ALA A 225 2.58 -3.55 -20.25
CA ALA A 225 2.04 -4.42 -21.32
C ALA A 225 0.91 -3.77 -22.12
N TRP A 226 0.17 -2.83 -21.50
CA TRP A 226 -1.04 -2.27 -22.10
C TRP A 226 -0.88 -0.84 -22.59
N LEU A 227 0.06 -0.06 -22.03
CA LEU A 227 0.16 1.38 -22.26
C LEU A 227 1.55 1.82 -22.75
N GLU A 228 2.59 1.02 -22.63
CA GLU A 228 3.95 1.27 -23.11
C GLU A 228 4.23 0.45 -24.35
#